data_2f59a888f94ba99cef3f5d90044e26fb
#
_entry.id   2f59a888f94ba99cef3f5d90044e26fb
#
_cell.length_a   1.000
_cell.length_b   1.000
_cell.length_c   1.000
_cell.angle_alpha   90.00
_cell.angle_beta   90.00
_cell.angle_gamma   90.00
#
_symmetry.space_group_name_H-M   'P 1'
#
loop_
_entity.id
_entity.type
_entity.pdbx_description
1 polymer ?
#
loop_
_entity_poly.entity_id
_entity_poly.type
_entity_poly.pdbx_seq_one_letter_code
_entity_poly.pdbx_strand_id
1 'polypeptide(L)'
;MSAIREVKYLRELHHQNVIELLDVFSSKKNLNLVLEFLDTDLEMIIKDRALVFLPADIKSWMAMTFRGLEFCHRNCVLHRDLKPNNLLIGSDGQLKLADFGLARDFADPGYKMTCQVITRWYRPPELLFGCRYYSTAVDIWSVGCIFAELMLRTPYLPGESDMDQLKTIFRALGTPTEDDWPGHTKLPDYVPVGQFPKTPLRDLFTAASADALNLLGKCLIYEPRRRITAKDALSHPYFFALPYPSHPSKLPKCAAQLAAAKPLDEVDGNVSFDRTGPGVKAPPPNGKRLKRKLSEDDISRNIARKLDFGVKG
;
A
#
# COMPACT_ATOMS: atom_id res chain seq x y z
N MET A 1 18.44 -9.79 4.44
CA MET A 1 17.64 -10.69 3.56
C MET A 1 16.44 -10.01 2.93
N SER A 2 15.75 -9.06 3.58
CA SER A 2 14.58 -8.34 3.04
C SER A 2 14.92 -7.55 1.77
N ALA A 3 15.94 -6.69 1.80
CA ALA A 3 16.33 -5.85 0.65
C ALA A 3 16.73 -6.65 -0.60
N ILE A 4 17.42 -7.79 -0.46
CA ILE A 4 17.77 -8.64 -1.60
C ILE A 4 16.51 -9.24 -2.24
N ARG A 5 15.53 -9.60 -1.43
CA ARG A 5 14.23 -10.12 -1.89
C ARG A 5 13.45 -9.03 -2.63
N GLU A 6 13.41 -7.84 -2.08
CA GLU A 6 12.75 -6.69 -2.70
C GLU A 6 13.35 -6.35 -4.07
N VAL A 7 14.68 -6.31 -4.17
CA VAL A 7 15.39 -6.15 -5.45
C VAL A 7 15.01 -7.23 -6.45
N LYS A 8 14.95 -8.51 -6.01
CA LYS A 8 14.57 -9.63 -6.88
C LYS A 8 13.22 -9.37 -7.53
N TYR A 9 12.20 -9.07 -6.70
CA TYR A 9 10.84 -8.90 -7.23
C TYR A 9 10.69 -7.62 -8.05
N LEU A 10 11.22 -6.49 -7.59
CA LEU A 10 11.06 -5.23 -8.30
C LEU A 10 11.81 -5.17 -9.64
N ARG A 11 12.84 -6.01 -9.83
CA ARG A 11 13.49 -6.17 -11.15
C ARG A 11 12.64 -6.92 -12.18
N GLU A 12 11.71 -7.75 -11.72
CA GLU A 12 10.87 -8.60 -12.57
C GLU A 12 9.45 -8.04 -12.72
N LEU A 13 8.97 -7.25 -11.74
CA LEU A 13 7.60 -6.75 -11.68
C LEU A 13 7.51 -5.33 -12.27
N HIS A 14 7.21 -5.22 -13.55
CA HIS A 14 6.98 -3.94 -14.24
C HIS A 14 5.50 -3.75 -14.54
N HIS A 15 4.83 -2.85 -13.80
CA HIS A 15 3.41 -2.56 -13.98
C HIS A 15 3.08 -1.14 -13.53
N GLN A 16 2.10 -0.49 -14.17
CA GLN A 16 1.67 0.87 -13.87
C GLN A 16 1.29 1.09 -12.38
N ASN A 17 0.77 0.07 -11.71
CA ASN A 17 0.35 0.13 -10.31
C ASN A 17 1.29 -0.66 -9.37
N VAL A 18 2.55 -0.83 -9.74
CA VAL A 18 3.64 -1.37 -8.91
C VAL A 18 4.79 -0.39 -8.97
N ILE A 19 5.44 -0.12 -7.82
CA ILE A 19 6.58 0.80 -7.74
C ILE A 19 7.73 0.34 -8.63
N GLU A 20 8.36 1.26 -9.34
CA GLU A 20 9.48 0.96 -10.23
C GLU A 20 10.82 1.07 -9.49
N LEU A 21 11.67 0.06 -9.66
CA LEU A 21 13.05 0.08 -9.21
C LEU A 21 13.93 0.68 -10.32
N LEU A 22 14.50 1.86 -10.05
CA LEU A 22 15.32 2.60 -11.01
C LEU A 22 16.78 2.18 -10.98
N ASP A 23 17.33 1.94 -9.77
CA ASP A 23 18.72 1.54 -9.62
C ASP A 23 18.96 0.82 -8.28
N VAL A 24 20.08 0.12 -8.18
CA VAL A 24 20.54 -0.57 -6.97
C VAL A 24 22.04 -0.37 -6.82
N PHE A 25 22.47 0.17 -5.70
CA PHE A 25 23.91 0.32 -5.44
C PHE A 25 24.28 -0.06 -4.01
N SER A 26 25.54 -0.46 -3.81
CA SER A 26 26.07 -0.79 -2.48
C SER A 26 26.94 0.35 -1.95
N SER A 27 26.72 0.75 -0.70
CA SER A 27 27.55 1.74 -0.01
C SER A 27 27.79 1.31 1.44
N LYS A 28 29.03 1.27 1.89
CA LYS A 28 29.43 0.95 3.28
C LYS A 28 28.73 -0.29 3.86
N LYS A 29 28.65 -1.39 3.09
CA LYS A 29 27.96 -2.66 3.43
C LYS A 29 26.42 -2.59 3.40
N ASN A 30 25.82 -1.47 3.04
CA ASN A 30 24.38 -1.32 2.88
C ASN A 30 23.99 -1.45 1.40
N LEU A 31 22.90 -2.14 1.12
CA LEU A 31 22.25 -2.16 -0.18
C LEU A 31 21.24 -1.00 -0.23
N ASN A 32 21.39 -0.13 -1.22
CA ASN A 32 20.51 1.01 -1.43
C ASN A 32 19.68 0.76 -2.69
N LEU A 33 18.37 0.92 -2.58
CA LEU A 33 17.44 0.84 -3.67
C LEU A 33 17.04 2.27 -4.06
N VAL A 34 17.10 2.56 -5.36
CA VAL A 34 16.59 3.81 -5.92
C VAL A 34 15.26 3.48 -6.57
N LEU A 35 14.18 3.99 -5.98
CA LEU A 35 12.82 3.80 -6.46
C LEU A 35 12.32 5.08 -7.13
N GLU A 36 11.34 4.96 -8.01
CA GLU A 36 10.62 6.12 -8.49
C GLU A 36 10.03 6.92 -7.31
N PHE A 37 9.94 8.22 -7.46
CA PHE A 37 9.40 9.09 -6.42
C PHE A 37 7.88 9.24 -6.56
N LEU A 38 7.16 9.04 -5.46
CA LEU A 38 5.74 9.34 -5.34
C LEU A 38 5.51 10.28 -4.14
N ASP A 39 4.61 11.25 -4.31
CA ASP A 39 4.49 12.41 -3.41
C ASP A 39 3.88 12.10 -2.06
N THR A 40 3.02 11.07 -1.97
CA THR A 40 2.28 10.72 -0.75
C THR A 40 1.92 9.24 -0.72
N ASP A 41 1.28 8.82 0.35
CA ASP A 41 0.68 7.51 0.50
C ASP A 41 -0.81 7.62 0.86
N LEU A 42 -1.53 6.50 0.75
CA LEU A 42 -2.96 6.46 0.98
C LEU A 42 -3.33 6.73 2.45
N GLU A 43 -2.44 6.43 3.41
CA GLU A 43 -2.66 6.73 4.82
C GLU A 43 -2.73 8.25 5.06
N MET A 44 -1.82 9.00 4.47
CA MET A 44 -1.80 10.46 4.55
C MET A 44 -3.10 11.05 4.00
N ILE A 45 -3.59 10.53 2.88
CA ILE A 45 -4.87 10.93 2.30
C ILE A 45 -6.03 10.57 3.22
N ILE A 46 -6.08 9.35 3.77
CA ILE A 46 -7.13 8.92 4.70
C ILE A 46 -7.16 9.81 5.96
N LYS A 47 -6.01 10.19 6.48
CA LYS A 47 -5.89 11.01 7.70
C LYS A 47 -6.18 12.49 7.48
N ASP A 48 -6.03 13.01 6.27
CA ASP A 48 -6.30 14.41 5.96
C ASP A 48 -7.80 14.70 5.99
N ARG A 49 -8.28 15.23 7.11
CA ARG A 49 -9.70 15.53 7.33
C ARG A 49 -10.23 16.70 6.49
N ALA A 50 -9.34 17.49 5.87
CA ALA A 50 -9.76 18.54 4.94
C ALA A 50 -10.19 17.97 3.58
N LEU A 51 -9.75 16.76 3.24
CA LEU A 51 -10.13 16.09 2.00
C LEU A 51 -11.51 15.42 2.11
N VAL A 52 -12.33 15.64 1.10
CA VAL A 52 -13.61 14.93 0.93
C VAL A 52 -13.45 13.86 -0.14
N PHE A 53 -13.80 12.61 0.19
CA PHE A 53 -13.78 11.50 -0.76
C PHE A 53 -15.15 11.29 -1.38
N LEU A 54 -15.18 11.24 -2.68
CA LEU A 54 -16.35 10.78 -3.40
C LEU A 54 -16.30 9.25 -3.57
N PRO A 55 -17.45 8.58 -3.70
CA PRO A 55 -17.48 7.14 -4.02
C PRO A 55 -16.69 6.79 -5.26
N ALA A 56 -16.62 7.68 -6.26
CA ALA A 56 -15.84 7.56 -7.47
C ALA A 56 -14.31 7.54 -7.19
N ASP A 57 -13.85 8.30 -6.19
CA ASP A 57 -12.44 8.37 -5.83
C ASP A 57 -12.00 7.07 -5.15
N ILE A 58 -12.81 6.57 -4.21
CA ILE A 58 -12.57 5.28 -3.56
C ILE A 58 -12.51 4.15 -4.60
N LYS A 59 -13.43 4.16 -5.59
CA LYS A 59 -13.41 3.20 -6.71
C LYS A 59 -12.11 3.27 -7.49
N SER A 60 -11.60 4.46 -7.75
CA SER A 60 -10.36 4.65 -8.50
C SER A 60 -9.16 4.07 -7.75
N TRP A 61 -8.98 4.41 -6.47
CA TRP A 61 -7.90 3.85 -5.65
C TRP A 61 -7.99 2.34 -5.54
N MET A 62 -9.19 1.80 -5.31
CA MET A 62 -9.40 0.35 -5.23
C MET A 62 -9.12 -0.35 -6.56
N ALA A 63 -9.53 0.23 -7.69
CA ALA A 63 -9.26 -0.34 -9.01
C ALA A 63 -7.75 -0.41 -9.29
N MET A 64 -7.00 0.66 -8.98
CA MET A 64 -5.55 0.68 -9.12
C MET A 64 -4.86 -0.33 -8.20
N THR A 65 -5.31 -0.43 -6.94
CA THR A 65 -4.81 -1.43 -5.99
C THR A 65 -5.02 -2.86 -6.50
N PHE A 66 -6.23 -3.19 -6.96
CA PHE A 66 -6.51 -4.52 -7.50
C PHE A 66 -5.75 -4.82 -8.80
N ARG A 67 -5.50 -3.82 -9.69
CA ARG A 67 -4.68 -4.02 -10.89
C ARG A 67 -3.25 -4.37 -10.55
N GLY A 68 -2.62 -3.62 -9.64
CA GLY A 68 -1.26 -3.93 -9.17
C GLY A 68 -1.19 -5.29 -8.49
N LEU A 69 -2.20 -5.63 -7.66
CA LEU A 69 -2.25 -6.90 -6.95
C LEU A 69 -2.51 -8.10 -7.89
N GLU A 70 -3.41 -7.95 -8.86
CA GLU A 70 -3.64 -8.97 -9.90
C GLU A 70 -2.35 -9.28 -10.65
N PHE A 71 -1.62 -8.23 -11.04
CA PHE A 71 -0.35 -8.41 -11.71
C PHE A 71 0.66 -9.17 -10.85
N CYS A 72 0.80 -8.85 -9.57
CA CYS A 72 1.67 -9.59 -8.64
C CYS A 72 1.23 -11.06 -8.53
N HIS A 73 -0.06 -11.29 -8.30
CA HIS A 73 -0.61 -12.64 -8.12
C HIS A 73 -0.47 -13.51 -9.37
N ARG A 74 -0.67 -12.95 -10.56
CA ARG A 74 -0.46 -13.63 -11.84
C ARG A 74 1.00 -14.03 -12.05
N ASN A 75 1.94 -13.24 -11.53
CA ASN A 75 3.37 -13.55 -11.53
C ASN A 75 3.79 -14.38 -10.29
N CYS A 76 2.85 -15.05 -9.63
CA CYS A 76 3.09 -15.91 -8.47
C CYS A 76 3.75 -15.21 -7.27
N VAL A 77 3.56 -13.90 -7.09
CA VAL A 77 4.11 -13.12 -5.98
C VAL A 77 3.01 -12.69 -5.03
N LEU A 78 3.16 -13.04 -3.73
CA LEU A 78 2.39 -12.50 -2.61
C LEU A 78 3.08 -11.23 -2.11
N HIS A 79 2.32 -10.18 -1.85
CA HIS A 79 2.84 -8.93 -1.28
C HIS A 79 3.12 -9.07 0.23
N ARG A 80 2.14 -9.53 1.00
CA ARG A 80 2.18 -9.85 2.43
C ARG A 80 2.44 -8.67 3.38
N ASP A 81 2.32 -7.43 2.93
CA ASP A 81 2.29 -6.24 3.80
C ASP A 81 1.45 -5.11 3.19
N LEU A 82 0.28 -5.45 2.63
CA LEU A 82 -0.65 -4.42 2.15
C LEU A 82 -1.27 -3.66 3.31
N LYS A 83 -1.09 -2.35 3.28
CA LYS A 83 -1.63 -1.35 4.21
C LYS A 83 -1.62 0.02 3.51
N PRO A 84 -2.37 1.01 4.00
CA PRO A 84 -2.42 2.33 3.34
C PRO A 84 -1.06 2.99 3.13
N ASN A 85 -0.10 2.82 4.04
CA ASN A 85 1.27 3.37 3.91
C ASN A 85 2.07 2.77 2.74
N ASN A 86 1.75 1.56 2.32
CA ASN A 86 2.44 0.85 1.23
C ASN A 86 1.71 1.02 -0.11
N LEU A 87 0.69 1.88 -0.16
CA LEU A 87 -0.01 2.31 -1.37
C LEU A 87 0.38 3.76 -1.65
N LEU A 88 1.42 3.95 -2.45
CA LEU A 88 1.98 5.26 -2.77
C LEU A 88 1.22 5.92 -3.92
N ILE A 89 1.15 7.25 -3.93
CA ILE A 89 0.39 8.01 -4.93
C ILE A 89 1.26 9.14 -5.47
N GLY A 90 1.39 9.17 -6.79
CA GLY A 90 2.13 10.21 -7.49
C GLY A 90 1.34 11.51 -7.71
N SER A 91 2.04 12.53 -8.17
CA SER A 91 1.45 13.83 -8.52
C SER A 91 0.40 13.74 -9.63
N ASP A 92 0.46 12.72 -10.48
CA ASP A 92 -0.50 12.39 -11.53
C ASP A 92 -1.76 11.65 -11.01
N GLY A 93 -1.77 11.28 -9.71
CA GLY A 93 -2.83 10.53 -9.05
C GLY A 93 -2.73 9.01 -9.22
N GLN A 94 -1.69 8.49 -9.89
CA GLN A 94 -1.49 7.05 -10.00
C GLN A 94 -1.11 6.44 -8.65
N LEU A 95 -1.82 5.37 -8.27
CA LEU A 95 -1.53 4.60 -7.09
C LEU A 95 -0.66 3.40 -7.46
N LYS A 96 0.38 3.14 -6.64
CA LYS A 96 1.33 2.04 -6.83
C LYS A 96 1.56 1.27 -5.55
N LEU A 97 1.61 -0.06 -5.66
CA LEU A 97 2.01 -0.96 -4.58
C LEU A 97 3.50 -0.80 -4.32
N ALA A 98 3.91 -0.67 -3.06
CA ALA A 98 5.30 -0.49 -2.64
C ALA A 98 5.63 -1.35 -1.42
N ASP A 99 6.92 -1.45 -1.08
CA ASP A 99 7.46 -2.25 0.03
C ASP A 99 7.28 -3.76 -0.17
N PHE A 100 8.05 -4.32 -1.09
CA PHE A 100 8.11 -5.76 -1.37
C PHE A 100 9.08 -6.52 -0.43
N GLY A 101 9.50 -5.90 0.67
CA GLY A 101 10.44 -6.50 1.65
C GLY A 101 9.93 -7.79 2.29
N LEU A 102 8.61 -7.96 2.40
CA LEU A 102 7.95 -9.19 2.86
C LEU A 102 7.40 -10.06 1.72
N ALA A 103 7.53 -9.66 0.46
CA ALA A 103 7.01 -10.40 -0.67
C ALA A 103 7.59 -11.82 -0.79
N ARG A 104 6.85 -12.74 -1.42
CA ARG A 104 7.26 -14.13 -1.59
C ARG A 104 6.59 -14.82 -2.77
N ASP A 105 7.36 -15.71 -3.45
CA ASP A 105 6.81 -16.65 -4.41
C ASP A 105 5.91 -17.68 -3.72
N PHE A 106 4.77 -18.00 -4.33
CA PHE A 106 3.83 -19.03 -3.86
C PHE A 106 3.56 -20.14 -4.88
N ALA A 107 4.39 -20.23 -5.91
CA ALA A 107 4.26 -21.22 -6.96
C ALA A 107 4.45 -22.69 -6.49
N ASP A 108 5.10 -22.90 -5.33
CA ASP A 108 5.25 -24.21 -4.73
C ASP A 108 4.22 -24.45 -3.61
N PRO A 109 3.14 -25.23 -3.85
CA PRO A 109 2.05 -25.44 -2.91
C PRO A 109 2.45 -26.15 -1.60
N GLY A 110 3.59 -26.84 -1.60
CA GLY A 110 4.10 -27.59 -0.43
C GLY A 110 4.97 -26.78 0.50
N TYR A 111 5.28 -25.53 0.18
CA TYR A 111 6.25 -24.77 0.93
C TYR A 111 5.65 -24.05 2.15
N LYS A 112 6.19 -24.40 3.33
CA LYS A 112 5.80 -23.79 4.61
C LYS A 112 6.25 -22.34 4.70
N MET A 113 5.32 -21.43 4.97
CA MET A 113 5.56 -20.00 5.08
C MET A 113 5.45 -19.53 6.54
N THR A 114 6.02 -18.35 6.88
CA THR A 114 5.80 -17.74 8.18
C THR A 114 4.41 -17.13 8.28
N CYS A 115 3.72 -17.31 9.39
CA CYS A 115 2.46 -16.66 9.70
C CYS A 115 2.63 -15.25 10.30
N GLN A 116 3.82 -14.93 10.81
CA GLN A 116 4.14 -13.60 11.36
C GLN A 116 4.53 -12.61 10.27
N VAL A 117 3.62 -12.37 9.35
CA VAL A 117 3.69 -11.37 8.29
C VAL A 117 2.42 -10.54 8.32
N ILE A 118 2.37 -9.47 7.56
CA ILE A 118 1.26 -8.52 7.48
C ILE A 118 1.12 -7.71 8.78
N THR A 119 1.00 -6.42 8.65
CA THR A 119 0.69 -5.52 9.78
C THR A 119 -0.64 -5.97 10.42
N ARG A 120 -0.68 -6.11 11.75
CA ARG A 120 -1.73 -6.82 12.51
C ARG A 120 -3.15 -6.42 12.08
N TRP A 121 -3.46 -5.15 11.95
CA TRP A 121 -4.80 -4.66 11.61
C TRP A 121 -5.32 -5.13 10.24
N TYR A 122 -4.40 -5.54 9.35
CA TYR A 122 -4.68 -6.03 8.00
C TYR A 122 -4.42 -7.55 7.86
N ARG A 123 -4.05 -8.22 8.97
CA ARG A 123 -3.72 -9.64 9.00
C ARG A 123 -4.99 -10.48 9.03
N PRO A 124 -5.14 -11.47 8.12
CA PRO A 124 -6.30 -12.34 8.09
C PRO A 124 -6.30 -13.34 9.24
N PRO A 125 -7.49 -13.85 9.63
CA PRO A 125 -7.64 -14.73 10.80
C PRO A 125 -6.88 -16.05 10.67
N GLU A 126 -6.72 -16.60 9.47
CA GLU A 126 -5.94 -17.84 9.28
C GLU A 126 -4.46 -17.67 9.67
N LEU A 127 -3.87 -16.48 9.45
CA LEU A 127 -2.51 -16.20 9.88
C LEU A 127 -2.43 -15.97 11.39
N LEU A 128 -3.45 -15.40 12.00
CA LEU A 128 -3.57 -15.23 13.45
C LEU A 128 -3.73 -16.59 14.15
N PHE A 129 -4.34 -17.57 13.49
CA PHE A 129 -4.42 -18.96 13.95
C PHE A 129 -3.24 -19.83 13.48
N GLY A 130 -2.13 -19.23 13.06
CA GLY A 130 -0.87 -19.91 12.80
C GLY A 130 -0.81 -20.71 11.51
N CYS A 131 -1.72 -20.48 10.56
CA CYS A 131 -1.67 -21.14 9.25
C CYS A 131 -0.37 -20.79 8.53
N ARG A 132 0.33 -21.85 8.04
CA ARG A 132 1.62 -21.69 7.33
C ARG A 132 1.54 -22.09 5.85
N TYR A 133 0.36 -22.50 5.40
CA TYR A 133 0.06 -22.81 4.00
C TYR A 133 -1.07 -21.89 3.56
N TYR A 134 -0.74 -20.81 2.88
CA TYR A 134 -1.69 -19.78 2.50
C TYR A 134 -1.41 -19.28 1.07
N SER A 135 -2.36 -18.60 0.50
CA SER A 135 -2.38 -18.17 -0.91
C SER A 135 -2.57 -16.66 -1.03
N THR A 136 -2.87 -16.21 -2.24
CA THR A 136 -3.24 -14.83 -2.58
C THR A 136 -4.39 -14.27 -1.73
N ALA A 137 -5.19 -15.13 -1.11
CA ALA A 137 -6.31 -14.74 -0.26
C ALA A 137 -5.89 -13.87 0.95
N VAL A 138 -4.64 -13.99 1.43
CA VAL A 138 -4.16 -13.15 2.55
C VAL A 138 -4.05 -11.68 2.15
N ASP A 139 -3.60 -11.40 0.92
CA ASP A 139 -3.53 -10.03 0.39
C ASP A 139 -4.93 -9.47 0.11
N ILE A 140 -5.88 -10.30 -0.32
CA ILE A 140 -7.28 -9.90 -0.55
C ILE A 140 -7.95 -9.45 0.75
N TRP A 141 -7.71 -10.14 1.87
CA TRP A 141 -8.19 -9.71 3.18
C TRP A 141 -7.63 -8.31 3.54
N SER A 142 -6.33 -8.11 3.36
CA SER A 142 -5.69 -6.81 3.62
C SER A 142 -6.30 -5.69 2.78
N VAL A 143 -6.55 -5.95 1.49
CA VAL A 143 -7.25 -4.99 0.60
C VAL A 143 -8.68 -4.74 1.06
N GLY A 144 -9.38 -5.76 1.56
CA GLY A 144 -10.71 -5.59 2.17
C GLY A 144 -10.68 -4.65 3.38
N CYS A 145 -9.68 -4.79 4.25
CA CYS A 145 -9.49 -3.88 5.39
C CYS A 145 -9.20 -2.44 4.93
N ILE A 146 -8.34 -2.26 3.91
CA ILE A 146 -8.04 -0.94 3.32
C ILE A 146 -9.30 -0.33 2.70
N PHE A 147 -10.11 -1.12 2.01
CA PHE A 147 -11.36 -0.66 1.41
C PHE A 147 -12.36 -0.17 2.48
N ALA A 148 -12.49 -0.91 3.57
CA ALA A 148 -13.31 -0.50 4.72
C ALA A 148 -12.77 0.79 5.35
N GLU A 149 -11.44 0.91 5.51
CA GLU A 149 -10.79 2.10 6.07
C GLU A 149 -10.98 3.35 5.19
N LEU A 150 -10.93 3.23 3.87
CA LEU A 150 -11.26 4.31 2.95
C LEU A 150 -12.69 4.83 3.12
N MET A 151 -13.65 3.93 3.35
CA MET A 151 -15.06 4.32 3.57
C MET A 151 -15.29 4.91 4.95
N LEU A 152 -14.60 4.44 5.99
CA LEU A 152 -14.75 4.89 7.38
C LEU A 152 -13.84 6.06 7.74
N ARG A 153 -12.75 6.29 7.00
CA ARG A 153 -11.67 7.24 7.34
C ARG A 153 -10.96 6.92 8.66
N THR A 154 -11.06 5.69 9.11
CA THR A 154 -10.38 5.15 10.32
C THR A 154 -10.11 3.67 10.10
N PRO A 155 -9.06 3.09 10.75
CA PRO A 155 -8.82 1.65 10.68
C PRO A 155 -10.06 0.85 11.05
N TYR A 156 -10.39 -0.17 10.24
CA TYR A 156 -11.60 -0.95 10.43
C TYR A 156 -11.47 -1.99 11.54
N LEU A 157 -10.34 -2.68 11.62
CA LEU A 157 -10.11 -3.80 12.53
C LEU A 157 -8.82 -3.56 13.36
N PRO A 158 -8.75 -2.53 14.21
CA PRO A 158 -7.53 -2.23 14.98
C PRO A 158 -7.46 -3.07 16.26
N GLY A 159 -6.62 -4.12 16.29
CA GLY A 159 -6.34 -4.91 17.49
C GLY A 159 -4.94 -4.62 18.06
N GLU A 160 -4.82 -4.61 19.39
CA GLU A 160 -3.57 -4.32 20.10
C GLU A 160 -2.65 -5.55 20.24
N SER A 161 -3.23 -6.74 20.27
CA SER A 161 -2.54 -8.03 20.30
C SER A 161 -3.17 -8.99 19.29
N ASP A 162 -2.55 -10.14 19.01
CA ASP A 162 -3.09 -11.11 18.06
C ASP A 162 -4.44 -11.69 18.55
N MET A 163 -4.58 -11.87 19.87
CA MET A 163 -5.85 -12.27 20.48
C MET A 163 -6.91 -11.18 20.39
N ASP A 164 -6.54 -9.93 20.64
CA ASP A 164 -7.46 -8.80 20.52
C ASP A 164 -7.85 -8.53 19.05
N GLN A 165 -6.92 -8.77 18.13
CA GLN A 165 -7.21 -8.73 16.69
C GLN A 165 -8.28 -9.75 16.29
N LEU A 166 -8.19 -10.99 16.77
CA LEU A 166 -9.22 -12.02 16.55
C LEU A 166 -10.58 -11.60 17.15
N LYS A 167 -10.58 -11.07 18.38
CA LYS A 167 -11.80 -10.54 19.00
C LYS A 167 -12.41 -9.41 18.19
N THR A 168 -11.59 -8.50 17.71
CA THR A 168 -12.02 -7.36 16.89
C THR A 168 -12.63 -7.82 15.57
N ILE A 169 -12.00 -8.80 14.88
CA ILE A 169 -12.54 -9.41 13.68
C ILE A 169 -13.90 -10.08 13.98
N PHE A 170 -14.00 -10.87 15.06
CA PHE A 170 -15.23 -11.59 15.38
C PHE A 170 -16.37 -10.66 15.85
N ARG A 171 -16.06 -9.57 16.55
CA ARG A 171 -17.06 -8.53 16.85
C ARG A 171 -17.60 -7.85 15.59
N ALA A 172 -16.75 -7.61 14.62
CA ALA A 172 -17.14 -6.93 13.39
C ALA A 172 -17.90 -7.84 12.39
N LEU A 173 -17.50 -9.11 12.26
CA LEU A 173 -17.98 -10.00 11.22
C LEU A 173 -18.81 -11.18 11.75
N GLY A 174 -18.91 -11.34 13.06
CA GLY A 174 -19.48 -12.52 13.75
C GLY A 174 -18.44 -13.62 13.95
N THR A 175 -18.61 -14.43 14.98
CA THR A 175 -17.78 -15.64 15.16
C THR A 175 -18.09 -16.65 14.07
N PRO A 176 -17.09 -17.17 13.32
CA PRO A 176 -17.32 -18.12 12.25
C PRO A 176 -17.83 -19.46 12.78
N THR A 177 -18.77 -20.04 12.07
CA THR A 177 -19.21 -21.43 12.25
C THR A 177 -18.39 -22.37 11.36
N GLU A 178 -18.56 -23.68 11.52
CA GLU A 178 -17.96 -24.67 10.58
C GLU A 178 -18.50 -24.52 9.15
N ASP A 179 -19.70 -23.95 8.95
CA ASP A 179 -20.25 -23.65 7.62
C ASP A 179 -19.57 -22.40 6.99
N ASP A 180 -19.27 -21.40 7.82
CA ASP A 180 -18.55 -20.20 7.37
C ASP A 180 -17.09 -20.50 7.06
N TRP A 181 -16.44 -21.35 7.88
CA TRP A 181 -15.02 -21.68 7.76
C TRP A 181 -14.73 -23.12 8.21
N PRO A 182 -14.89 -24.10 7.30
CA PRO A 182 -14.68 -25.51 7.61
C PRO A 182 -13.27 -25.81 8.14
N GLY A 183 -13.19 -26.45 9.28
CA GLY A 183 -11.93 -26.91 9.88
C GLY A 183 -11.08 -25.81 10.52
N HIS A 184 -11.60 -24.61 10.74
CA HIS A 184 -10.85 -23.52 11.38
C HIS A 184 -10.39 -23.89 12.80
N THR A 185 -11.16 -24.71 13.51
CA THR A 185 -10.82 -25.19 14.87
C THR A 185 -9.61 -26.13 14.91
N LYS A 186 -9.15 -26.62 13.72
CA LYS A 186 -7.97 -27.49 13.59
C LYS A 186 -6.70 -26.72 13.22
N LEU A 187 -6.77 -25.39 13.11
CA LEU A 187 -5.61 -24.58 12.82
C LEU A 187 -4.60 -24.61 13.98
N PRO A 188 -3.26 -24.51 13.70
CA PRO A 188 -2.21 -24.78 14.68
C PRO A 188 -2.32 -23.99 15.99
N ASP A 189 -2.65 -22.72 15.89
CA ASP A 189 -2.72 -21.79 17.04
C ASP A 189 -4.18 -21.41 17.35
N TYR A 190 -5.13 -22.30 16.99
CA TYR A 190 -6.54 -22.06 17.31
C TYR A 190 -6.79 -21.98 18.81
N VAL A 191 -7.50 -20.94 19.21
CA VAL A 191 -8.03 -20.76 20.56
C VAL A 191 -9.48 -20.25 20.49
N PRO A 192 -10.37 -20.66 21.39
CA PRO A 192 -11.72 -20.09 21.47
C PRO A 192 -11.66 -18.60 21.81
N VAL A 193 -12.29 -17.75 20.99
CA VAL A 193 -12.23 -16.28 21.16
C VAL A 193 -13.51 -15.71 21.79
N GLY A 194 -14.56 -16.52 21.89
CA GLY A 194 -15.91 -16.12 22.32
C GLY A 194 -16.89 -16.11 21.16
N GLN A 195 -18.17 -15.93 21.49
CA GLN A 195 -19.26 -15.91 20.53
C GLN A 195 -19.77 -14.48 20.35
N PHE A 196 -19.72 -14.01 19.11
CA PHE A 196 -20.20 -12.68 18.72
C PHE A 196 -21.21 -12.83 17.59
N PRO A 197 -22.36 -12.13 17.65
CA PRO A 197 -23.34 -12.17 16.59
C PRO A 197 -22.79 -11.50 15.31
N LYS A 198 -23.27 -11.96 14.17
CA LYS A 198 -22.93 -11.34 12.88
C LYS A 198 -23.67 -10.01 12.75
N THR A 199 -22.92 -8.92 12.60
CA THR A 199 -23.45 -7.59 12.33
C THR A 199 -23.48 -7.36 10.82
N PRO A 200 -24.63 -6.94 10.23
CA PRO A 200 -24.66 -6.61 8.81
C PRO A 200 -23.72 -5.44 8.49
N LEU A 201 -22.92 -5.57 7.43
CA LEU A 201 -22.02 -4.49 6.99
C LEU A 201 -22.75 -3.17 6.73
N ARG A 202 -24.02 -3.23 6.30
CA ARG A 202 -24.86 -2.07 6.05
C ARG A 202 -25.08 -1.19 7.29
N ASP A 203 -25.08 -1.77 8.46
CA ASP A 203 -25.32 -1.04 9.71
C ASP A 203 -24.12 -0.14 10.07
N LEU A 204 -22.92 -0.53 9.66
CA LEU A 204 -21.70 0.24 9.86
C LEU A 204 -21.40 1.17 8.67
N PHE A 205 -21.59 0.68 7.44
CA PHE A 205 -21.27 1.40 6.21
C PHE A 205 -22.53 1.98 5.57
N THR A 206 -23.23 2.86 6.30
CA THR A 206 -24.56 3.38 5.91
C THR A 206 -24.56 4.16 4.60
N ALA A 207 -23.45 4.80 4.24
CA ALA A 207 -23.30 5.57 3.00
C ALA A 207 -22.79 4.73 1.82
N ALA A 208 -22.46 3.44 2.03
CA ALA A 208 -21.91 2.59 0.98
C ALA A 208 -23.02 2.02 0.07
N SER A 209 -22.72 1.91 -1.21
CA SER A 209 -23.62 1.24 -2.16
C SER A 209 -23.70 -0.27 -1.90
N ALA A 210 -24.77 -0.92 -2.35
CA ALA A 210 -24.94 -2.37 -2.24
C ALA A 210 -23.75 -3.12 -2.90
N ASP A 211 -23.28 -2.64 -4.05
CA ASP A 211 -22.14 -3.24 -4.75
C ASP A 211 -20.83 -3.07 -3.97
N ALA A 212 -20.63 -1.93 -3.28
CA ALA A 212 -19.48 -1.73 -2.40
C ALA A 212 -19.48 -2.73 -1.25
N LEU A 213 -20.63 -2.90 -0.59
CA LEU A 213 -20.79 -3.86 0.51
C LEU A 213 -20.64 -5.30 0.03
N ASN A 214 -21.12 -5.62 -1.17
CA ASN A 214 -20.97 -6.95 -1.75
C ASN A 214 -19.49 -7.26 -2.02
N LEU A 215 -18.74 -6.33 -2.64
CA LEU A 215 -17.30 -6.50 -2.88
C LEU A 215 -16.53 -6.61 -1.56
N LEU A 216 -16.81 -5.72 -0.59
CA LEU A 216 -16.20 -5.77 0.74
C LEU A 216 -16.44 -7.12 1.41
N GLY A 217 -17.68 -7.59 1.42
CA GLY A 217 -18.04 -8.88 1.99
C GLY A 217 -17.30 -10.06 1.33
N LYS A 218 -17.09 -10.02 0.01
CA LYS A 218 -16.31 -11.03 -0.72
C LYS A 218 -14.81 -11.00 -0.41
N CYS A 219 -14.26 -9.84 -0.02
CA CYS A 219 -12.86 -9.73 0.43
C CYS A 219 -12.68 -10.27 1.86
N LEU A 220 -13.69 -10.12 2.73
CA LEU A 220 -13.62 -10.44 4.16
C LEU A 220 -14.31 -11.77 4.53
N ILE A 221 -14.38 -12.71 3.60
CA ILE A 221 -14.83 -14.08 3.88
C ILE A 221 -13.78 -14.78 4.75
N TYR A 222 -14.22 -15.52 5.79
CA TYR A 222 -13.34 -16.29 6.67
C TYR A 222 -12.58 -17.38 5.93
N GLU A 223 -13.28 -18.23 5.17
CA GLU A 223 -12.67 -19.30 4.38
C GLU A 223 -11.81 -18.72 3.23
N PRO A 224 -10.47 -18.87 3.26
CA PRO A 224 -9.61 -18.24 2.27
C PRO A 224 -9.89 -18.64 0.82
N ARG A 225 -10.35 -19.88 0.60
CA ARG A 225 -10.65 -20.41 -0.74
C ARG A 225 -11.91 -19.80 -1.35
N ARG A 226 -12.80 -19.22 -0.53
CA ARG A 226 -14.03 -18.55 -0.96
C ARG A 226 -13.84 -17.06 -1.16
N ARG A 227 -12.71 -16.47 -0.72
CA ARG A 227 -12.42 -15.04 -0.96
C ARG A 227 -12.30 -14.79 -2.45
N ILE A 228 -12.79 -13.61 -2.87
CA ILE A 228 -12.65 -13.16 -4.25
C ILE A 228 -11.18 -13.07 -4.64
N THR A 229 -10.84 -13.36 -5.89
CA THR A 229 -9.48 -13.10 -6.41
C THR A 229 -9.32 -11.63 -6.85
N ALA A 230 -8.10 -11.13 -6.96
CA ALA A 230 -7.87 -9.77 -7.48
C ALA A 230 -8.41 -9.62 -8.91
N LYS A 231 -8.29 -10.66 -9.73
CA LYS A 231 -8.83 -10.74 -11.08
C LYS A 231 -10.36 -10.61 -11.10
N ASP A 232 -11.06 -11.41 -10.28
CA ASP A 232 -12.52 -11.40 -10.24
C ASP A 232 -13.05 -10.10 -9.61
N ALA A 233 -12.33 -9.53 -8.65
CA ALA A 233 -12.65 -8.23 -8.06
C ALA A 233 -12.66 -7.12 -9.12
N LEU A 234 -11.72 -7.12 -10.06
CA LEU A 234 -11.69 -6.15 -11.17
C LEU A 234 -12.89 -6.28 -12.11
N SER A 235 -13.52 -7.46 -12.17
CA SER A 235 -14.73 -7.71 -12.96
C SER A 235 -16.02 -7.50 -12.16
N HIS A 236 -15.92 -7.08 -10.88
CA HIS A 236 -17.07 -6.91 -10.02
C HIS A 236 -17.94 -5.70 -10.43
N PRO A 237 -19.30 -5.79 -10.37
CA PRO A 237 -20.23 -4.72 -10.72
C PRO A 237 -19.91 -3.37 -10.05
N TYR A 238 -19.31 -3.37 -8.86
CA TYR A 238 -18.89 -2.17 -8.16
C TYR A 238 -18.11 -1.19 -9.04
N PHE A 239 -17.22 -1.66 -9.92
CA PHE A 239 -16.39 -0.79 -10.77
C PHE A 239 -17.10 -0.30 -12.02
N PHE A 240 -18.24 -0.91 -12.37
CA PHE A 240 -19.01 -0.60 -13.59
C PHE A 240 -20.33 0.14 -13.30
N ALA A 241 -20.76 0.17 -12.03
CA ALA A 241 -21.93 0.94 -11.60
C ALA A 241 -21.59 2.43 -11.42
N LEU A 242 -22.57 3.29 -11.60
CA LEU A 242 -22.43 4.74 -11.32
C LEU A 242 -22.24 5.01 -9.81
N PRO A 243 -21.48 6.06 -9.46
CA PRO A 243 -20.57 6.83 -10.31
C PRO A 243 -19.38 5.98 -10.76
N TYR A 244 -18.89 6.18 -11.98
CA TYR A 244 -17.68 5.50 -12.45
C TYR A 244 -16.44 5.94 -11.68
N PRO A 245 -15.34 5.13 -11.66
CA PRO A 245 -14.09 5.52 -11.05
C PRO A 245 -13.59 6.87 -11.56
N SER A 246 -13.18 7.76 -10.67
CA SER A 246 -12.55 9.04 -11.02
C SER A 246 -11.27 8.80 -11.83
N HIS A 247 -11.01 9.66 -12.80
CA HIS A 247 -9.72 9.65 -13.50
C HIS A 247 -8.61 9.98 -12.49
N PRO A 248 -7.45 9.30 -12.49
CA PRO A 248 -6.39 9.51 -11.50
C PRO A 248 -6.01 10.98 -11.29
N SER A 249 -5.87 11.75 -12.37
CA SER A 249 -5.53 13.18 -12.30
C SER A 249 -6.55 14.08 -11.59
N LYS A 250 -7.77 13.58 -11.36
CA LYS A 250 -8.87 14.30 -10.68
C LYS A 250 -9.05 13.87 -9.23
N LEU A 251 -8.26 12.92 -8.75
CA LEU A 251 -8.32 12.46 -7.37
C LEU A 251 -7.91 13.59 -6.40
N PRO A 252 -8.51 13.65 -5.20
CA PRO A 252 -8.15 14.65 -4.20
C PRO A 252 -6.67 14.53 -3.83
N LYS A 253 -5.99 15.67 -3.73
CA LYS A 253 -4.55 15.79 -3.40
C LYS A 253 -4.40 16.37 -2.01
N CYS A 254 -3.57 15.76 -1.17
CA CYS A 254 -3.27 16.30 0.14
C CYS A 254 -2.34 17.54 0.07
N ALA A 255 -2.25 18.29 1.17
CA ALA A 255 -1.44 19.51 1.23
C ALA A 255 0.02 19.28 0.81
N ALA A 256 0.60 18.11 1.12
CA ALA A 256 1.96 17.75 0.73
C ALA A 256 2.11 17.67 -0.80
N GLN A 257 1.15 17.05 -1.51
CA GLN A 257 1.16 16.99 -2.98
C GLN A 257 0.98 18.37 -3.62
N LEU A 258 0.16 19.23 -3.03
CA LEU A 258 -0.05 20.60 -3.52
C LEU A 258 1.19 21.47 -3.30
N ALA A 259 1.92 21.27 -2.22
CA ALA A 259 3.17 21.96 -1.94
C ALA A 259 4.31 21.54 -2.89
N ALA A 260 4.38 20.24 -3.24
CA ALA A 260 5.37 19.73 -4.19
C ALA A 260 5.11 20.19 -5.64
N ALA A 261 3.85 20.51 -5.97
CA ALA A 261 3.46 20.96 -7.31
C ALA A 261 3.69 22.46 -7.57
N LYS A 262 4.09 23.27 -6.55
CA LYS A 262 4.41 24.70 -6.75
C LYS A 262 5.74 24.83 -7.49
N PRO A 263 5.80 25.62 -8.59
CA PRO A 263 7.07 25.91 -9.24
C PRO A 263 8.03 26.61 -8.27
N LEU A 264 9.33 26.33 -8.38
CA LEU A 264 10.40 26.95 -7.60
C LEU A 264 10.61 28.47 -7.91
N ASP A 265 9.72 29.10 -8.68
CA ASP A 265 9.87 30.45 -9.23
C ASP A 265 9.28 31.58 -8.37
N GLU A 266 8.71 31.29 -7.19
CA GLU A 266 8.30 32.32 -6.24
C GLU A 266 9.15 32.31 -4.98
N VAL A 267 10.48 32.35 -5.13
CA VAL A 267 11.35 32.88 -4.09
C VAL A 267 11.58 34.35 -4.41
N ASP A 268 10.97 35.22 -3.58
CA ASP A 268 11.02 36.67 -3.66
C ASP A 268 12.37 37.20 -4.16
N GLY A 269 12.33 37.80 -5.35
CA GLY A 269 13.45 38.60 -5.89
C GLY A 269 13.64 39.88 -5.09
N ASN A 270 14.24 39.82 -3.91
CA ASN A 270 14.76 41.00 -3.24
C ASN A 270 16.04 40.68 -2.47
N VAL A 271 17.07 40.25 -3.21
CA VAL A 271 18.46 40.38 -2.76
C VAL A 271 19.12 41.40 -3.68
N SER A 272 19.18 42.65 -3.23
CA SER A 272 19.96 43.69 -3.86
C SER A 272 21.45 43.32 -3.76
N PHE A 273 22.04 42.88 -4.87
CA PHE A 273 23.49 42.76 -4.99
C PHE A 273 24.09 44.16 -5.19
N ASP A 274 24.75 44.65 -4.18
CA ASP A 274 25.59 45.83 -4.25
C ASP A 274 26.78 45.58 -5.21
N ARG A 275 26.84 46.34 -6.31
CA ARG A 275 27.87 46.23 -7.34
C ARG A 275 28.95 47.29 -7.05
N THR A 276 29.89 47.00 -6.15
CA THR A 276 31.17 47.76 -6.10
C THR A 276 32.31 46.83 -5.71
N GLY A 277 33.08 46.41 -6.73
CA GLY A 277 34.35 45.72 -6.58
C GLY A 277 34.97 45.38 -7.94
N PRO A 278 36.29 45.59 -8.18
CA PRO A 278 36.89 45.75 -9.51
C PRO A 278 37.29 44.42 -10.16
N GLY A 279 36.94 44.30 -11.42
CA GLY A 279 37.71 43.65 -12.47
C GLY A 279 38.00 42.17 -12.39
N VAL A 280 37.14 41.35 -13.04
CA VAL A 280 37.55 40.01 -13.52
C VAL A 280 37.11 39.85 -14.97
N LYS A 281 38.09 39.46 -15.83
CA LYS A 281 37.98 39.24 -17.28
C LYS A 281 37.04 38.06 -17.61
N ALA A 282 36.31 38.20 -18.71
CA ALA A 282 35.48 37.17 -19.28
C ALA A 282 36.26 35.91 -19.73
N PRO A 283 35.77 34.70 -19.57
CA PRO A 283 36.36 33.51 -20.14
C PRO A 283 35.85 33.26 -21.58
N PRO A 284 36.60 32.49 -22.41
CA PRO A 284 36.32 32.26 -23.82
C PRO A 284 35.21 31.22 -24.05
N PRO A 285 34.59 31.23 -25.24
CA PRO A 285 33.51 30.29 -25.56
C PRO A 285 34.07 28.96 -26.04
N ASN A 286 33.95 27.94 -25.22
CA ASN A 286 33.92 26.56 -25.75
C ASN A 286 33.30 25.60 -24.75
N GLY A 287 32.33 24.83 -25.25
CA GLY A 287 31.46 23.95 -24.49
C GLY A 287 32.19 22.79 -23.80
N LYS A 288 31.96 22.70 -22.51
CA LYS A 288 31.96 21.43 -21.78
C LYS A 288 30.88 21.54 -20.71
N ARG A 289 29.91 20.62 -20.82
CA ARG A 289 28.81 20.41 -19.88
C ARG A 289 29.39 20.21 -18.47
N LEU A 290 29.28 21.23 -17.62
CA LEU A 290 29.60 21.12 -16.20
C LEU A 290 28.57 20.20 -15.52
N LYS A 291 29.01 19.06 -15.04
CA LYS A 291 28.27 18.22 -14.09
C LYS A 291 28.16 19.04 -12.79
N ARG A 292 26.96 19.53 -12.47
CA ARG A 292 26.67 20.15 -11.19
C ARG A 292 26.87 19.09 -10.10
N LYS A 293 27.78 19.30 -9.17
CA LYS A 293 27.82 18.57 -7.90
C LYS A 293 26.60 19.00 -7.11
N LEU A 294 25.66 18.09 -6.89
CA LEU A 294 24.55 18.27 -5.97
C LEU A 294 25.10 18.39 -4.55
N SER A 295 24.60 19.36 -3.77
CA SER A 295 24.92 19.50 -2.35
C SER A 295 24.34 18.35 -1.54
N GLU A 296 24.86 18.06 -0.35
CA GLU A 296 24.33 17.01 0.54
C GLU A 296 22.86 17.27 0.91
N ASP A 297 22.41 18.52 0.91
CA ASP A 297 21.01 18.89 1.14
C ASP A 297 20.09 18.58 -0.04
N ASP A 298 20.58 18.62 -1.29
CA ASP A 298 19.82 18.19 -2.48
C ASP A 298 19.67 16.68 -2.55
N ILE A 299 20.64 15.92 -1.99
CA ILE A 299 20.59 14.46 -1.86
C ILE A 299 19.58 14.05 -0.79
N SER A 300 19.40 14.84 0.26
CA SER A 300 18.44 14.59 1.34
C SER A 300 16.99 14.77 0.92
N ARG A 301 16.72 15.54 -0.12
CA ARG A 301 15.36 15.73 -0.69
C ARG A 301 14.97 14.68 -1.72
N ASN A 302 15.94 13.97 -2.33
CA ASN A 302 15.72 12.77 -3.13
C ASN A 302 15.82 11.54 -2.20
N ILE A 303 14.77 11.30 -1.43
CA ILE A 303 14.78 10.35 -0.33
C ILE A 303 14.82 8.93 -0.85
N ALA A 304 16.02 8.34 -0.82
CA ALA A 304 16.09 6.92 -0.49
C ALA A 304 15.58 6.76 0.94
N ARG A 305 14.43 6.11 1.16
CA ARG A 305 14.00 5.68 2.50
C ARG A 305 15.12 4.86 3.11
N LYS A 306 15.80 5.39 4.11
CA LYS A 306 16.81 4.70 4.90
C LYS A 306 16.08 3.67 5.74
N LEU A 307 16.00 2.45 5.24
CA LEU A 307 15.57 1.31 6.06
C LEU A 307 16.73 0.97 6.98
N ASP A 308 16.61 1.41 8.23
CA ASP A 308 17.57 1.13 9.29
C ASP A 308 17.33 -0.31 9.78
N PHE A 309 18.14 -1.23 9.28
CA PHE A 309 18.17 -2.61 9.76
C PHE A 309 19.18 -2.71 10.89
N GLY A 310 18.73 -2.46 12.12
CA GLY A 310 19.48 -2.76 13.32
C GLY A 310 19.79 -4.26 13.39
N VAL A 311 20.96 -4.66 12.93
CA VAL A 311 21.54 -5.96 13.24
C VAL A 311 22.02 -5.87 14.69
N LYS A 312 21.21 -6.38 15.63
CA LYS A 312 21.74 -6.79 16.94
C LYS A 312 22.47 -8.11 16.73
N GLY A 313 23.76 -8.11 17.10
CA GLY A 313 24.66 -9.24 17.10
C GLY A 313 24.23 -10.37 18.05
#